data_de9c16e53d327bedaf825a4e934a644b
#
_entry.id   de9c16e53d327bedaf825a4e934a644b
#
_cell.length_a   1.000
_cell.length_b   1.000
_cell.length_c   1.000
_cell.angle_alpha   90.00
_cell.angle_beta   90.00
_cell.angle_gamma   90.00
#
_symmetry.space_group_name_H-M   'P 1'
#
loop_
_entity.id
_entity.type
_entity.pdbx_description
1 polymer ?
#
loop_
_entity_poly.entity_id
_entity_poly.type
_entity_poly.pdbx_seq_one_letter_code
_entity_poly.pdbx_strand_id
1 'polypeptide(L)'
;MGIQFGWALQMANMSSIYEFLGAKSGEIPLLWLAAPLTGFIVQPIIGYLSDRTWHPTFGRRRPYFMIGAILSSIALVLMPNCSELWMAAGLLWILDSSINISMEPFRAFVADNLPEEQRTFGFSMQSLFIGLGSVVASALPWIFTNWVGMKDEVGHVGIPSNVKWSFYIGACAFFLFVLYTVVTSKEYPPAEEKKPDDKQVEKKKAGILQGLKEIIDAILNMPKRMKQLALVQFLTWPGLFLMWFYYTPAVGADIFGGSAADTSDPALRALYQKGTELAGLTYSFQNLITFLFAMFLPVLAKPLGQKFTHQLCLTVGGLGLISLSFIHGAQNQIFLFVVMGAVGIAWASILSMPYAMLADCLPENKIGVYMGIFNFFIVLPEIIAALSFGWVMDNFLDNNRVLAVSIGGGLLILAGILTMRISETKNS
;
A
#
# COMPACT_ATOMS: atom_id res chain seq x y z
N MET A 1 -9.81 -0.04 10.35
CA MET A 1 -8.71 0.40 11.24
C MET A 1 -7.71 -0.73 11.47
N GLY A 2 -8.07 -1.90 12.03
CA GLY A 2 -7.13 -2.98 12.34
C GLY A 2 -6.24 -3.42 11.16
N ILE A 3 -6.81 -3.70 10.00
CA ILE A 3 -6.07 -4.08 8.79
C ILE A 3 -4.97 -3.07 8.44
N GLN A 4 -5.21 -1.78 8.68
CA GLN A 4 -4.24 -0.72 8.38
C GLN A 4 -3.05 -0.69 9.33
N PHE A 5 -3.17 -1.24 10.54
CA PHE A 5 -2.01 -1.44 11.40
C PHE A 5 -1.00 -2.39 10.75
N GLY A 6 -1.46 -3.50 10.14
CA GLY A 6 -0.59 -4.40 9.39
C GLY A 6 0.13 -3.70 8.24
N TRP A 7 -0.62 -3.03 7.35
CA TRP A 7 -0.05 -2.31 6.21
C TRP A 7 0.91 -1.19 6.61
N ALA A 8 0.51 -0.34 7.57
CA ALA A 8 1.32 0.82 7.93
C ALA A 8 2.61 0.43 8.67
N LEU A 9 2.56 -0.57 9.56
CA LEU A 9 3.76 -1.11 10.22
C LEU A 9 4.72 -1.73 9.21
N GLN A 10 4.19 -2.47 8.24
CA GLN A 10 4.97 -3.06 7.16
C GLN A 10 5.64 -1.97 6.30
N MET A 11 4.87 -1.02 5.76
CA MET A 11 5.40 0.03 4.89
C MET A 11 6.45 0.90 5.57
N ALA A 12 6.29 1.18 6.87
CA ALA A 12 7.23 2.02 7.61
C ALA A 12 8.50 1.27 8.07
N ASN A 13 8.42 -0.05 8.32
CA ASN A 13 9.48 -0.73 9.05
C ASN A 13 10.14 -1.92 8.33
N MET A 14 9.49 -2.54 7.30
CA MET A 14 10.01 -3.80 6.75
C MET A 14 11.40 -3.67 6.13
N SER A 15 11.68 -2.61 5.37
CA SER A 15 13.01 -2.41 4.79
C SER A 15 14.10 -2.28 5.85
N SER A 16 13.82 -1.58 6.95
CA SER A 16 14.77 -1.48 8.07
C SER A 16 14.90 -2.79 8.85
N ILE A 17 13.80 -3.56 9.01
CA ILE A 17 13.86 -4.91 9.59
C ILE A 17 14.78 -5.81 8.76
N TYR A 18 14.67 -5.78 7.44
CA TYR A 18 15.55 -6.52 6.55
C TYR A 18 17.02 -6.11 6.72
N GLU A 19 17.31 -4.81 6.82
CA GLU A 19 18.69 -4.36 7.07
C GLU A 19 19.18 -4.73 8.48
N PHE A 20 18.34 -4.71 9.50
CA PHE A 20 18.68 -5.22 10.84
C PHE A 20 19.01 -6.72 10.84
N LEU A 21 18.46 -7.49 9.92
CA LEU A 21 18.72 -8.91 9.70
C LEU A 21 19.83 -9.15 8.68
N GLY A 22 20.54 -8.10 8.24
CA GLY A 22 21.72 -8.19 7.39
C GLY A 22 21.47 -8.10 5.89
N ALA A 23 20.27 -7.73 5.43
CA ALA A 23 20.00 -7.53 4.01
C ALA A 23 20.82 -6.37 3.44
N LYS A 24 21.35 -6.56 2.26
CA LYS A 24 21.99 -5.50 1.47
C LYS A 24 20.92 -4.68 0.73
N SER A 25 21.25 -3.43 0.41
CA SER A 25 20.31 -2.53 -0.29
C SER A 25 19.80 -3.09 -1.62
N GLY A 26 20.65 -3.82 -2.37
CA GLY A 26 20.26 -4.48 -3.62
C GLY A 26 19.30 -5.67 -3.44
N GLU A 27 19.20 -6.27 -2.24
CA GLU A 27 18.30 -7.40 -1.95
C GLU A 27 16.89 -6.95 -1.56
N ILE A 28 16.74 -5.72 -1.03
CA ILE A 28 15.47 -5.18 -0.51
C ILE A 28 14.33 -5.26 -1.55
N PRO A 29 14.49 -4.87 -2.82
CA PRO A 29 13.39 -4.93 -3.79
C PRO A 29 12.83 -6.34 -3.97
N LEU A 30 13.70 -7.36 -4.06
CA LEU A 30 13.27 -8.74 -4.21
C LEU A 30 12.49 -9.25 -2.99
N LEU A 31 12.88 -8.83 -1.79
CA LEU A 31 12.20 -9.19 -0.55
C LEU A 31 10.78 -8.60 -0.47
N TRP A 32 10.54 -7.48 -1.15
CA TRP A 32 9.21 -6.84 -1.27
C TRP A 32 8.30 -7.45 -2.35
N LEU A 33 8.77 -8.43 -3.10
CA LEU A 33 7.98 -9.07 -4.17
C LEU A 33 6.68 -9.71 -3.63
N ALA A 34 6.63 -10.04 -2.35
CA ALA A 34 5.46 -10.60 -1.69
C ALA A 34 4.22 -9.71 -1.86
N ALA A 35 4.35 -8.40 -1.64
CA ALA A 35 3.22 -7.46 -1.63
C ALA A 35 2.44 -7.45 -2.96
N PRO A 36 3.03 -7.16 -4.13
CA PRO A 36 2.29 -7.16 -5.39
C PRO A 36 1.81 -8.54 -5.81
N LEU A 37 2.61 -9.61 -5.62
CA LEU A 37 2.21 -10.94 -6.05
C LEU A 37 1.06 -11.51 -5.24
N THR A 38 1.05 -11.32 -3.92
CA THR A 38 -0.06 -11.79 -3.08
C THR A 38 -1.34 -11.02 -3.37
N GLY A 39 -1.26 -9.70 -3.57
CA GLY A 39 -2.39 -8.89 -4.01
C GLY A 39 -2.98 -9.38 -5.32
N PHE A 40 -2.13 -9.66 -6.29
CA PHE A 40 -2.56 -10.13 -7.61
C PHE A 40 -3.22 -11.52 -7.59
N ILE A 41 -2.69 -12.46 -6.76
CA ILE A 41 -3.16 -13.84 -6.71
C ILE A 41 -4.28 -14.03 -5.70
N VAL A 42 -4.11 -13.52 -4.47
CA VAL A 42 -5.00 -13.83 -3.35
C VAL A 42 -6.33 -13.08 -3.45
N GLN A 43 -6.32 -11.79 -3.84
CA GLN A 43 -7.54 -11.00 -3.88
C GLN A 43 -8.62 -11.58 -4.80
N PRO A 44 -8.35 -11.96 -6.07
CA PRO A 44 -9.37 -12.57 -6.93
C PRO A 44 -9.89 -13.91 -6.40
N ILE A 45 -9.00 -14.73 -5.83
CA ILE A 45 -9.37 -16.03 -5.27
C ILE A 45 -10.31 -15.85 -4.08
N ILE A 46 -9.96 -14.96 -3.16
CA ILE A 46 -10.78 -14.70 -1.95
C ILE A 46 -12.08 -13.99 -2.30
N GLY A 47 -12.06 -13.05 -3.24
CA GLY A 47 -13.27 -12.44 -3.78
C GLY A 47 -14.25 -13.50 -4.29
N TYR A 48 -13.76 -14.39 -5.17
CA TYR A 48 -14.54 -15.48 -5.72
C TYR A 48 -15.09 -16.45 -4.66
N LEU A 49 -14.23 -16.87 -3.71
CA LEU A 49 -14.62 -17.79 -2.66
C LEU A 49 -15.63 -17.15 -1.69
N SER A 50 -15.37 -15.93 -1.24
CA SER A 50 -16.23 -15.23 -0.31
C SER A 50 -17.61 -14.91 -0.90
N ASP A 51 -17.73 -14.74 -2.22
CA ASP A 51 -18.99 -14.53 -2.91
C ASP A 51 -19.89 -15.78 -2.92
N ARG A 52 -19.30 -16.97 -2.82
CA ARG A 52 -20.01 -18.26 -2.87
C ARG A 52 -20.18 -18.94 -1.52
N THR A 53 -19.52 -18.42 -0.49
CA THR A 53 -19.63 -18.95 0.87
C THR A 53 -20.88 -18.40 1.53
N TRP A 54 -21.64 -19.26 2.19
CA TRP A 54 -22.70 -18.87 3.11
C TRP A 54 -22.78 -19.86 4.26
N HIS A 55 -22.72 -19.35 5.48
CA HIS A 55 -22.93 -20.15 6.67
C HIS A 55 -23.97 -19.47 7.58
N PRO A 56 -25.00 -20.20 8.10
CA PRO A 56 -26.09 -19.59 8.88
C PRO A 56 -25.63 -18.80 10.10
N THR A 57 -24.55 -19.21 10.76
CA THR A 57 -24.01 -18.57 11.97
C THR A 57 -22.90 -17.57 11.66
N PHE A 58 -22.00 -17.92 10.73
CA PHE A 58 -20.81 -17.12 10.45
C PHE A 58 -20.98 -16.12 9.31
N GLY A 59 -22.04 -16.23 8.53
CA GLY A 59 -22.29 -15.38 7.39
C GLY A 59 -21.44 -15.74 6.16
N ARG A 60 -21.25 -14.76 5.28
CA ARG A 60 -20.58 -14.87 3.98
C ARG A 60 -19.13 -14.35 4.05
N ARG A 61 -18.93 -13.14 4.59
CA ARG A 61 -17.65 -12.42 4.59
C ARG A 61 -16.87 -12.60 5.89
N ARG A 62 -17.57 -12.71 7.01
CA ARG A 62 -16.98 -12.75 8.37
C ARG A 62 -15.96 -13.87 8.59
N PRO A 63 -16.13 -15.12 8.07
CA PRO A 63 -15.12 -16.16 8.20
C PRO A 63 -13.77 -15.76 7.62
N TYR A 64 -13.75 -15.10 6.46
CA TYR A 64 -12.54 -14.64 5.80
C TYR A 64 -11.86 -13.51 6.58
N PHE A 65 -12.63 -12.56 7.15
CA PHE A 65 -12.07 -11.55 8.05
C PHE A 65 -11.31 -12.19 9.19
N MET A 66 -11.94 -13.15 9.85
CA MET A 66 -11.38 -13.78 11.04
C MET A 66 -10.14 -14.62 10.71
N ILE A 67 -10.18 -15.42 9.64
CA ILE A 67 -9.04 -16.22 9.19
C ILE A 67 -7.86 -15.30 8.86
N GLY A 68 -8.09 -14.27 8.04
CA GLY A 68 -7.05 -13.32 7.69
C GLY A 68 -6.52 -12.57 8.91
N ALA A 69 -7.38 -12.16 9.87
CA ALA A 69 -6.96 -11.48 11.09
C ALA A 69 -6.12 -12.37 12.00
N ILE A 70 -6.49 -13.64 12.18
CA ILE A 70 -5.70 -14.60 12.97
C ILE A 70 -4.31 -14.78 12.36
N LEU A 71 -4.25 -15.10 11.07
CA LEU A 71 -2.99 -15.35 10.37
C LEU A 71 -2.10 -14.09 10.32
N SER A 72 -2.69 -12.90 10.02
CA SER A 72 -1.95 -11.63 10.03
C SER A 72 -1.41 -11.30 11.42
N SER A 73 -2.22 -11.51 12.47
CA SER A 73 -1.78 -11.24 13.85
C SER A 73 -0.65 -12.17 14.27
N ILE A 74 -0.72 -13.44 13.91
CA ILE A 74 0.38 -14.40 14.15
C ILE A 74 1.64 -13.95 13.39
N ALA A 75 1.52 -13.60 12.11
CA ALA A 75 2.65 -13.12 11.32
C ALA A 75 3.26 -11.84 11.91
N LEU A 76 2.44 -10.88 12.35
CA LEU A 76 2.89 -9.65 13.00
C LEU A 76 3.61 -9.92 14.33
N VAL A 77 3.18 -10.90 15.11
CA VAL A 77 3.89 -11.29 16.36
C VAL A 77 5.21 -11.98 16.06
N LEU A 78 5.26 -12.83 15.04
CA LEU A 78 6.47 -13.59 14.70
C LEU A 78 7.51 -12.72 13.99
N MET A 79 7.08 -11.76 13.15
CA MET A 79 7.96 -10.92 12.33
C MET A 79 9.11 -10.26 13.10
N PRO A 80 8.87 -9.54 14.22
CA PRO A 80 9.93 -8.86 14.94
C PRO A 80 10.79 -9.82 15.79
N ASN A 81 10.48 -11.12 15.80
CA ASN A 81 11.24 -12.15 16.51
C ASN A 81 12.11 -13.01 15.56
N CYS A 82 12.18 -12.65 14.28
CA CYS A 82 13.05 -13.33 13.33
C CYS A 82 14.52 -13.11 13.70
N SER A 83 15.30 -14.16 13.61
CA SER A 83 16.76 -14.13 13.73
C SER A 83 17.44 -14.14 12.35
N GLU A 84 16.73 -14.55 11.31
CA GLU A 84 17.27 -14.76 9.98
C GLU A 84 16.45 -14.02 8.91
N LEU A 85 17.10 -13.53 7.89
CA LEU A 85 16.49 -12.77 6.79
C LEU A 85 15.40 -13.57 6.06
N TRP A 86 15.66 -14.86 5.77
CA TRP A 86 14.70 -15.72 5.08
C TRP A 86 13.41 -15.93 5.86
N MET A 87 13.47 -15.92 7.21
CA MET A 87 12.30 -16.03 8.06
C MET A 87 11.41 -14.79 7.91
N ALA A 88 12.00 -13.60 7.97
CA ALA A 88 11.27 -12.34 7.77
C ALA A 88 10.66 -12.25 6.37
N ALA A 89 11.40 -12.68 5.33
CA ALA A 89 10.89 -12.75 3.97
C ALA A 89 9.69 -13.69 3.86
N GLY A 90 9.79 -14.90 4.40
CA GLY A 90 8.68 -15.88 4.41
C GLY A 90 7.45 -15.38 5.19
N LEU A 91 7.67 -14.74 6.33
CA LEU A 91 6.58 -14.14 7.11
C LEU A 91 5.92 -12.96 6.40
N LEU A 92 6.64 -12.20 5.57
CA LEU A 92 6.02 -11.15 4.75
C LEU A 92 5.04 -11.76 3.73
N TRP A 93 5.38 -12.88 3.08
CA TRP A 93 4.44 -13.59 2.20
C TRP A 93 3.18 -14.04 2.93
N ILE A 94 3.32 -14.56 4.16
CA ILE A 94 2.18 -14.95 5.00
C ILE A 94 1.37 -13.73 5.41
N LEU A 95 2.02 -12.67 5.85
CA LEU A 95 1.36 -11.44 6.29
C LEU A 95 0.57 -10.80 5.15
N ASP A 96 1.18 -10.58 3.99
CA ASP A 96 0.52 -9.96 2.84
C ASP A 96 -0.64 -10.81 2.32
N SER A 97 -0.46 -12.13 2.22
CA SER A 97 -1.54 -13.03 1.85
C SER A 97 -2.71 -12.94 2.83
N SER A 98 -2.42 -12.93 4.13
CA SER A 98 -3.41 -12.91 5.20
C SER A 98 -4.15 -11.57 5.27
N ILE A 99 -3.44 -10.46 5.08
CA ILE A 99 -4.04 -9.12 4.98
C ILE A 99 -5.01 -9.08 3.79
N ASN A 100 -4.62 -9.62 2.64
CA ASN A 100 -5.47 -9.66 1.45
C ASN A 100 -6.71 -10.56 1.65
N ILE A 101 -6.59 -11.66 2.42
CA ILE A 101 -7.73 -12.51 2.81
C ILE A 101 -8.76 -11.71 3.63
N SER A 102 -8.32 -10.81 4.52
CA SER A 102 -9.23 -9.94 5.28
C SER A 102 -9.77 -8.77 4.47
N MET A 103 -8.90 -8.13 3.68
CA MET A 103 -9.19 -6.83 3.07
C MET A 103 -10.20 -6.90 1.93
N GLU A 104 -10.14 -7.94 1.10
CA GLU A 104 -11.01 -8.04 -0.06
C GLU A 104 -12.49 -8.22 0.33
N PRO A 105 -12.86 -9.19 1.21
CA PRO A 105 -14.22 -9.29 1.68
C PRO A 105 -14.69 -8.07 2.48
N PHE A 106 -13.77 -7.36 3.17
CA PHE A 106 -14.11 -6.16 3.93
C PHE A 106 -14.58 -5.01 3.04
N ARG A 107 -13.99 -4.85 1.86
CA ARG A 107 -14.46 -3.85 0.88
C ARG A 107 -15.89 -4.16 0.42
N ALA A 108 -16.16 -5.42 0.09
CA ALA A 108 -17.48 -5.86 -0.33
C ALA A 108 -18.52 -5.77 0.80
N PHE A 109 -18.11 -5.99 2.05
CA PHE A 109 -18.99 -5.99 3.23
C PHE A 109 -19.74 -4.68 3.44
N VAL A 110 -19.12 -3.54 3.15
CA VAL A 110 -19.75 -2.22 3.23
C VAL A 110 -20.88 -2.10 2.21
N ALA A 111 -20.64 -2.56 0.97
CA ALA A 111 -21.64 -2.54 -0.08
C ALA A 111 -22.79 -3.54 0.14
N ASP A 112 -22.49 -4.69 0.75
CA ASP A 112 -23.45 -5.77 1.00
C ASP A 112 -24.44 -5.41 2.15
N ASN A 113 -23.99 -4.63 3.15
CA ASN A 113 -24.76 -4.35 4.37
C ASN A 113 -25.45 -2.98 4.41
N LEU A 114 -25.08 -2.06 3.53
CA LEU A 114 -25.64 -0.71 3.53
C LEU A 114 -26.57 -0.47 2.34
N PRO A 115 -27.74 0.16 2.56
CA PRO A 115 -28.59 0.61 1.46
C PRO A 115 -27.84 1.66 0.62
N GLU A 116 -28.25 1.80 -0.65
CA GLU A 116 -27.53 2.66 -1.62
C GLU A 116 -27.31 4.08 -1.13
N GLU A 117 -28.29 4.66 -0.43
CA GLU A 117 -28.23 6.03 0.10
C GLU A 117 -27.13 6.20 1.17
N GLN A 118 -26.77 5.13 1.89
CA GLN A 118 -25.78 5.15 2.96
C GLN A 118 -24.41 4.64 2.54
N ARG A 119 -24.25 4.04 1.37
CA ARG A 119 -22.98 3.46 0.91
C ARG A 119 -21.85 4.50 0.86
N THR A 120 -22.14 5.70 0.34
CA THR A 120 -21.15 6.79 0.29
C THR A 120 -20.65 7.15 1.68
N PHE A 121 -21.55 7.27 2.66
CA PHE A 121 -21.17 7.53 4.04
C PHE A 121 -20.37 6.39 4.64
N GLY A 122 -20.77 5.13 4.39
CA GLY A 122 -20.06 3.93 4.85
C GLY A 122 -18.63 3.87 4.33
N PHE A 123 -18.41 4.11 3.03
CA PHE A 123 -17.06 4.16 2.46
C PHE A 123 -16.24 5.35 2.96
N SER A 124 -16.87 6.48 3.25
CA SER A 124 -16.20 7.64 3.85
C SER A 124 -15.72 7.32 5.28
N MET A 125 -16.55 6.66 6.09
CA MET A 125 -16.17 6.18 7.42
C MET A 125 -15.04 5.14 7.35
N GLN A 126 -15.11 4.23 6.39
CA GLN A 126 -14.04 3.29 6.13
C GLN A 126 -12.72 4.00 5.85
N SER A 127 -12.72 4.99 4.98
CA SER A 127 -11.53 5.79 4.62
C SER A 127 -10.98 6.57 5.83
N LEU A 128 -11.86 7.12 6.67
CA LEU A 128 -11.48 7.78 7.93
C LEU A 128 -10.70 6.82 8.85
N PHE A 129 -11.24 5.62 9.09
CA PHE A 129 -10.60 4.64 9.95
C PHE A 129 -9.34 4.03 9.35
N ILE A 130 -9.24 3.95 8.02
CA ILE A 130 -8.02 3.60 7.30
C ILE A 130 -6.93 4.62 7.61
N GLY A 131 -7.20 5.90 7.38
CA GLY A 131 -6.25 6.99 7.63
C GLY A 131 -5.80 7.05 9.09
N LEU A 132 -6.75 7.01 10.03
CA LEU A 132 -6.45 7.04 11.47
C LEU A 132 -5.58 5.84 11.90
N GLY A 133 -5.89 4.62 11.41
CA GLY A 133 -5.11 3.43 11.70
C GLY A 133 -3.68 3.54 11.18
N SER A 134 -3.50 4.05 9.96
CA SER A 134 -2.19 4.24 9.35
C SER A 134 -1.34 5.28 10.09
N VAL A 135 -1.95 6.42 10.48
CA VAL A 135 -1.28 7.48 11.25
C VAL A 135 -0.76 6.94 12.57
N VAL A 136 -1.60 6.26 13.34
CA VAL A 136 -1.21 5.72 14.65
C VAL A 136 -0.14 4.64 14.51
N ALA A 137 -0.35 3.67 13.61
CA ALA A 137 0.56 2.54 13.45
C ALA A 137 1.96 2.95 13.02
N SER A 138 2.09 3.88 12.06
CA SER A 138 3.40 4.35 11.58
C SER A 138 4.18 5.13 12.66
N ALA A 139 3.48 5.80 13.58
CA ALA A 139 4.10 6.56 14.66
C ALA A 139 4.52 5.70 15.87
N LEU A 140 4.05 4.45 15.99
CA LEU A 140 4.26 3.63 17.19
C LEU A 140 5.72 3.49 17.63
N PRO A 141 6.71 3.18 16.74
CA PRO A 141 8.10 3.04 17.18
C PRO A 141 8.64 4.32 17.81
N TRP A 142 8.31 5.48 17.22
CA TRP A 142 8.70 6.77 17.76
C TRP A 142 8.01 7.08 19.09
N ILE A 143 6.72 6.77 19.24
CA ILE A 143 5.95 6.94 20.48
C ILE A 143 6.58 6.11 21.60
N PHE A 144 6.94 4.85 21.34
CA PHE A 144 7.57 3.99 22.33
C PHE A 144 8.91 4.52 22.81
N THR A 145 9.72 5.03 21.91
CA THR A 145 11.02 5.60 22.29
C THR A 145 10.86 6.93 23.03
N ASN A 146 10.02 7.86 22.53
CA ASN A 146 10.04 9.24 23.02
C ASN A 146 9.01 9.52 24.12
N TRP A 147 7.86 8.83 24.16
CA TRP A 147 6.83 9.03 25.19
C TRP A 147 6.87 7.95 26.27
N VAL A 148 7.12 6.69 25.90
CA VAL A 148 7.19 5.58 26.86
C VAL A 148 8.61 5.46 27.44
N GLY A 149 9.62 6.01 26.75
CA GLY A 149 11.02 5.97 27.21
C GLY A 149 11.70 4.62 26.96
N MET A 150 11.17 3.83 26.02
CA MET A 150 11.72 2.52 25.66
C MET A 150 13.05 2.69 24.93
N LYS A 151 14.11 2.08 25.46
CA LYS A 151 15.45 2.09 24.88
C LYS A 151 16.02 0.69 24.93
N ASP A 152 16.71 0.30 23.89
CA ASP A 152 17.49 -0.93 23.89
C ASP A 152 18.76 -0.76 24.70
N GLU A 153 19.27 -1.86 25.28
CA GLU A 153 20.57 -1.88 25.95
C GLU A 153 21.70 -1.63 24.94
N VAL A 154 22.78 -1.04 25.41
CA VAL A 154 23.97 -0.82 24.59
C VAL A 154 24.50 -2.17 24.08
N GLY A 155 24.65 -2.31 22.77
CA GLY A 155 25.08 -3.58 22.14
C GLY A 155 23.94 -4.54 21.79
N HIS A 156 22.67 -4.13 21.93
CA HIS A 156 21.54 -4.93 21.44
C HIS A 156 21.68 -5.25 19.94
N VAL A 157 21.56 -6.53 19.58
CA VAL A 157 21.63 -7.03 18.22
C VAL A 157 20.25 -7.51 17.78
N GLY A 158 19.87 -7.30 16.53
CA GLY A 158 18.58 -7.69 15.97
C GLY A 158 17.58 -6.54 15.89
N ILE A 159 16.30 -6.86 15.78
CA ILE A 159 15.24 -5.86 15.60
C ILE A 159 15.03 -5.09 16.93
N PRO A 160 14.97 -3.74 16.89
CA PRO A 160 14.80 -2.92 18.09
C PRO A 160 13.51 -3.20 18.87
N SER A 161 13.55 -3.03 20.20
CA SER A 161 12.42 -3.33 21.10
C SER A 161 11.20 -2.47 20.83
N ASN A 162 11.37 -1.19 20.48
CA ASN A 162 10.28 -0.29 20.11
C ASN A 162 9.54 -0.76 18.85
N VAL A 163 10.26 -1.32 17.86
CA VAL A 163 9.67 -1.94 16.67
C VAL A 163 8.94 -3.22 17.06
N LYS A 164 9.53 -4.09 17.89
CA LYS A 164 8.89 -5.31 18.39
C LYS A 164 7.55 -5.03 19.04
N TRP A 165 7.51 -4.11 20.00
CA TRP A 165 6.27 -3.72 20.69
C TRP A 165 5.25 -3.07 19.75
N SER A 166 5.70 -2.32 18.75
CA SER A 166 4.81 -1.76 17.72
C SER A 166 4.09 -2.85 16.93
N PHE A 167 4.80 -3.91 16.56
CA PHE A 167 4.22 -5.05 15.86
C PHE A 167 3.27 -5.85 16.77
N TYR A 168 3.59 -6.04 18.07
CA TYR A 168 2.70 -6.72 19.00
C TYR A 168 1.40 -5.94 19.22
N ILE A 169 1.47 -4.62 19.39
CA ILE A 169 0.27 -3.78 19.46
C ILE A 169 -0.49 -3.80 18.15
N GLY A 170 0.22 -3.76 17.02
CA GLY A 170 -0.39 -3.89 15.70
C GLY A 170 -1.14 -5.21 15.54
N ALA A 171 -0.57 -6.32 15.99
CA ALA A 171 -1.22 -7.64 15.99
C ALA A 171 -2.49 -7.66 16.85
N CYS A 172 -2.40 -7.13 18.09
CA CYS A 172 -3.55 -6.99 18.98
C CYS A 172 -4.63 -6.10 18.37
N ALA A 173 -4.25 -4.94 17.83
CA ALA A 173 -5.19 -4.02 17.19
C ALA A 173 -5.86 -4.67 15.98
N PHE A 174 -5.10 -5.33 15.11
CA PHE A 174 -5.66 -6.04 13.96
C PHE A 174 -6.70 -7.05 14.40
N PHE A 175 -6.32 -7.95 15.30
CA PHE A 175 -7.20 -9.01 15.79
C PHE A 175 -8.46 -8.45 16.46
N LEU A 176 -8.30 -7.52 17.41
CA LEU A 176 -9.41 -7.00 18.21
C LEU A 176 -10.41 -6.18 17.39
N PHE A 177 -9.95 -5.33 16.47
CA PHE A 177 -10.85 -4.56 15.62
C PHE A 177 -11.60 -5.44 14.63
N VAL A 178 -10.96 -6.48 14.08
CA VAL A 178 -11.65 -7.44 13.22
C VAL A 178 -12.60 -8.31 14.03
N LEU A 179 -12.18 -8.81 15.18
CA LEU A 179 -13.05 -9.58 16.10
C LEU A 179 -14.27 -8.76 16.49
N TYR A 180 -14.10 -7.49 16.86
CA TYR A 180 -15.22 -6.59 17.15
C TYR A 180 -16.19 -6.53 15.97
N THR A 181 -15.69 -6.32 14.76
CA THR A 181 -16.52 -6.29 13.55
C THR A 181 -17.27 -7.61 13.35
N VAL A 182 -16.60 -8.76 13.49
CA VAL A 182 -17.19 -10.09 13.30
C VAL A 182 -18.29 -10.38 14.32
N VAL A 183 -18.09 -9.95 15.58
CA VAL A 183 -19.05 -10.22 16.67
C VAL A 183 -20.26 -9.27 16.60
N THR A 184 -20.02 -7.99 16.28
CA THR A 184 -21.10 -6.97 16.33
C THR A 184 -21.91 -6.87 15.03
N SER A 185 -21.34 -7.27 13.89
CA SER A 185 -22.00 -7.18 12.60
C SER A 185 -22.89 -8.41 12.33
N LYS A 186 -23.97 -8.18 11.63
CA LYS A 186 -24.86 -9.26 11.13
C LYS A 186 -24.78 -9.28 9.61
N GLU A 187 -24.77 -10.46 9.04
CA GLU A 187 -24.93 -10.66 7.61
C GLU A 187 -26.28 -11.32 7.35
N TYR A 188 -26.91 -10.94 6.25
CA TYR A 188 -28.16 -11.50 5.80
C TYR A 188 -27.91 -12.51 4.68
N PRO A 189 -28.73 -13.58 4.58
CA PRO A 189 -28.66 -14.49 3.44
C PRO A 189 -28.72 -13.66 2.15
N PRO A 190 -27.92 -14.00 1.13
CA PRO A 190 -28.11 -13.38 -0.17
C PRO A 190 -29.58 -13.53 -0.55
N ALA A 191 -30.23 -12.43 -0.94
CA ALA A 191 -31.60 -12.50 -1.46
C ALA A 191 -31.63 -13.61 -2.51
N GLU A 192 -32.61 -14.52 -2.45
CA GLU A 192 -32.75 -15.53 -3.49
C GLU A 192 -32.73 -14.79 -4.83
N GLU A 193 -31.64 -14.91 -5.55
CA GLU A 193 -31.56 -14.41 -6.93
C GLU A 193 -32.76 -15.04 -7.62
N LYS A 194 -33.76 -14.24 -8.04
CA LYS A 194 -34.79 -14.69 -8.97
C LYS A 194 -34.08 -15.57 -9.97
N LYS A 195 -34.46 -16.87 -10.02
CA LYS A 195 -33.80 -17.87 -10.87
C LYS A 195 -33.37 -17.18 -12.15
N PRO A 196 -32.05 -17.15 -12.45
CA PRO A 196 -31.60 -16.43 -13.64
C PRO A 196 -32.36 -17.02 -14.83
N ASP A 197 -32.91 -16.16 -15.68
CA ASP A 197 -33.42 -16.60 -17.00
C ASP A 197 -32.40 -17.54 -17.60
N ASP A 198 -32.84 -18.65 -18.22
CA ASP A 198 -31.96 -19.70 -18.77
C ASP A 198 -30.78 -19.13 -19.62
N LYS A 199 -30.96 -17.95 -20.20
CA LYS A 199 -29.89 -17.19 -20.90
C LYS A 199 -28.76 -16.66 -20.02
N GLN A 200 -28.96 -16.49 -18.69
CA GLN A 200 -27.88 -16.10 -17.77
C GLN A 200 -27.14 -17.31 -17.20
N VAL A 201 -27.77 -18.48 -17.17
CA VAL A 201 -27.13 -19.73 -16.74
C VAL A 201 -26.10 -20.20 -17.77
N GLU A 202 -26.35 -19.96 -19.06
CA GLU A 202 -25.35 -20.25 -20.10
C GLU A 202 -24.12 -19.35 -20.00
N LYS A 203 -24.25 -18.07 -19.62
CA LYS A 203 -23.10 -17.18 -19.35
C LYS A 203 -22.28 -17.59 -18.11
N LYS A 204 -22.88 -18.19 -17.10
CA LYS A 204 -22.18 -18.71 -15.90
C LYS A 204 -21.39 -20.01 -16.18
N LYS A 205 -21.66 -20.70 -17.28
CA LYS A 205 -20.91 -21.88 -17.74
C LYS A 205 -19.80 -21.57 -18.73
N ALA A 206 -19.55 -20.29 -19.02
CA ALA A 206 -18.39 -19.89 -19.80
C ALA A 206 -17.12 -20.39 -19.11
N GLY A 207 -16.46 -21.34 -19.76
CA GLY A 207 -15.24 -21.97 -19.19
C GLY A 207 -14.13 -20.92 -19.02
N ILE A 208 -13.14 -21.25 -18.16
CA ILE A 208 -11.97 -20.40 -17.88
C ILE A 208 -11.33 -19.86 -19.16
N LEU A 209 -11.31 -20.65 -20.24
CA LEU A 209 -10.82 -20.26 -21.58
C LEU A 209 -11.63 -19.10 -22.21
N GLN A 210 -12.93 -19.07 -22.01
CA GLN A 210 -13.76 -17.97 -22.54
C GLN A 210 -13.56 -16.68 -21.74
N GLY A 211 -13.41 -16.79 -20.40
CA GLY A 211 -13.04 -15.65 -19.55
C GLY A 211 -11.67 -15.08 -19.92
N LEU A 212 -10.67 -15.93 -20.15
CA LEU A 212 -9.35 -15.50 -20.64
C LEU A 212 -9.44 -14.81 -22.01
N LYS A 213 -10.25 -15.35 -22.93
CA LYS A 213 -10.48 -14.71 -24.24
C LYS A 213 -11.13 -13.33 -24.09
N GLU A 214 -12.12 -13.19 -23.22
CA GLU A 214 -12.77 -11.89 -22.94
C GLU A 214 -11.77 -10.87 -22.36
N ILE A 215 -10.85 -11.30 -21.49
CA ILE A 215 -9.80 -10.43 -20.95
C ILE A 215 -8.81 -10.02 -22.03
N ILE A 216 -8.37 -10.96 -22.88
CA ILE A 216 -7.46 -10.67 -24.00
C ILE A 216 -8.13 -9.71 -24.99
N ASP A 217 -9.38 -9.97 -25.36
CA ASP A 217 -10.14 -9.11 -26.24
C ASP A 217 -10.34 -7.71 -25.65
N ALA A 218 -10.57 -7.61 -24.34
CA ALA A 218 -10.68 -6.33 -23.64
C ALA A 218 -9.34 -5.57 -23.61
N ILE A 219 -8.21 -6.26 -23.45
CA ILE A 219 -6.86 -5.66 -23.50
C ILE A 219 -6.58 -5.12 -24.92
N LEU A 220 -6.87 -5.88 -25.96
CA LEU A 220 -6.65 -5.48 -27.35
C LEU A 220 -7.53 -4.30 -27.73
N ASN A 221 -8.79 -4.31 -27.27
CA ASN A 221 -9.80 -3.27 -27.57
C ASN A 221 -9.89 -2.17 -26.51
N MET A 222 -8.85 -2.01 -25.69
CA MET A 222 -8.79 -1.02 -24.61
C MET A 222 -9.01 0.40 -25.14
N PRO A 223 -9.87 1.22 -24.51
CA PRO A 223 -10.05 2.63 -24.87
C PRO A 223 -8.72 3.39 -24.87
N LYS A 224 -8.55 4.32 -25.81
CA LYS A 224 -7.31 5.12 -25.94
C LYS A 224 -6.94 5.81 -24.61
N ARG A 225 -7.93 6.37 -23.93
CA ARG A 225 -7.73 7.04 -22.62
C ARG A 225 -7.22 6.08 -21.54
N MET A 226 -7.73 4.85 -21.52
CA MET A 226 -7.26 3.81 -20.60
C MET A 226 -5.82 3.40 -20.89
N LYS A 227 -5.40 3.28 -22.17
CA LYS A 227 -3.99 3.01 -22.55
C LYS A 227 -3.06 4.13 -22.08
N GLN A 228 -3.50 5.37 -22.17
CA GLN A 228 -2.73 6.53 -21.69
C GLN A 228 -2.61 6.55 -20.17
N LEU A 229 -3.72 6.26 -19.45
CA LEU A 229 -3.72 6.10 -17.99
C LEU A 229 -2.84 4.92 -17.54
N ALA A 230 -2.86 3.81 -18.28
CA ALA A 230 -2.00 2.66 -18.00
C ALA A 230 -0.52 3.05 -18.00
N LEU A 231 -0.09 3.87 -18.96
CA LEU A 231 1.30 4.37 -19.02
C LEU A 231 1.63 5.29 -17.84
N VAL A 232 0.70 6.13 -17.41
CA VAL A 232 0.86 6.97 -16.21
C VAL A 232 1.05 6.08 -14.98
N GLN A 233 0.19 5.07 -14.80
CA GLN A 233 0.30 4.14 -13.67
C GLN A 233 1.60 3.34 -13.72
N PHE A 234 2.04 2.92 -14.91
CA PHE A 234 3.28 2.19 -15.11
C PHE A 234 4.52 2.94 -14.62
N LEU A 235 4.49 4.26 -14.58
CA LEU A 235 5.57 5.09 -14.02
C LEU A 235 5.31 5.47 -12.55
N THR A 236 4.06 5.69 -12.18
CA THR A 236 3.69 6.14 -10.83
C THR A 236 4.06 5.09 -9.77
N TRP A 237 3.69 3.82 -10.02
CA TRP A 237 3.83 2.77 -9.01
C TRP A 237 5.28 2.35 -8.73
N PRO A 238 6.17 2.18 -9.73
CA PRO A 238 7.60 2.00 -9.43
C PRO A 238 8.20 3.19 -8.69
N GLY A 239 7.76 4.43 -9.00
CA GLY A 239 8.20 5.61 -8.27
C GLY A 239 7.89 5.54 -6.77
N LEU A 240 6.68 5.09 -6.41
CA LEU A 240 6.28 4.85 -5.03
C LEU A 240 7.01 3.66 -4.40
N PHE A 241 7.20 2.58 -5.17
CA PHE A 241 7.90 1.39 -4.68
C PHE A 241 9.34 1.70 -4.30
N LEU A 242 10.06 2.52 -5.09
CA LEU A 242 11.40 2.97 -4.73
C LEU A 242 11.42 3.76 -3.42
N MET A 243 10.39 4.56 -3.15
CA MET A 243 10.23 5.20 -1.86
C MET A 243 10.01 4.17 -0.74
N TRP A 244 9.11 3.20 -0.90
CA TRP A 244 8.86 2.19 0.13
C TRP A 244 10.06 1.27 0.37
N PHE A 245 10.82 0.93 -0.67
CA PHE A 245 12.03 0.14 -0.52
C PHE A 245 13.12 0.87 0.27
N TYR A 246 13.33 2.15 -0.01
CA TYR A 246 14.55 2.83 0.37
C TYR A 246 14.40 4.04 1.29
N TYR A 247 13.23 4.63 1.44
CA TYR A 247 13.09 5.86 2.24
C TYR A 247 13.50 5.66 3.70
N THR A 248 12.98 4.64 4.39
CA THR A 248 13.32 4.39 5.80
C THR A 248 14.80 4.06 5.98
N PRO A 249 15.39 3.12 5.19
CA PRO A 249 16.84 2.91 5.23
C PRO A 249 17.67 4.14 4.86
N ALA A 250 17.25 4.95 3.88
CA ALA A 250 17.96 6.17 3.50
C ALA A 250 18.01 7.18 4.64
N VAL A 251 16.91 7.37 5.37
CA VAL A 251 16.89 8.25 6.53
C VAL A 251 17.83 7.73 7.62
N GLY A 252 17.79 6.43 7.92
CA GLY A 252 18.65 5.82 8.95
C GLY A 252 20.13 5.84 8.60
N ALA A 253 20.48 5.41 7.39
CA ALA A 253 21.87 5.26 6.98
C ALA A 253 22.45 6.53 6.35
N ASP A 254 21.81 7.06 5.30
CA ASP A 254 22.43 8.09 4.46
C ASP A 254 22.26 9.51 5.06
N ILE A 255 21.16 9.77 5.78
CA ILE A 255 20.89 11.09 6.40
C ILE A 255 21.39 11.16 7.82
N PHE A 256 21.13 10.13 8.64
CA PHE A 256 21.60 10.10 10.04
C PHE A 256 23.01 9.53 10.18
N GLY A 257 23.57 8.90 9.15
CA GLY A 257 24.90 8.31 9.16
C GLY A 257 25.01 7.05 10.02
N GLY A 258 23.88 6.34 10.22
CA GLY A 258 23.83 5.12 11.01
C GLY A 258 24.09 3.87 10.19
N SER A 259 24.24 2.73 10.87
CA SER A 259 24.34 1.40 10.25
C SER A 259 23.49 0.38 11.00
N ALA A 260 22.68 -0.38 10.26
CA ALA A 260 21.87 -1.47 10.84
C ALA A 260 22.71 -2.71 11.15
N ALA A 261 23.67 -3.02 10.28
CA ALA A 261 24.47 -4.26 10.32
C ALA A 261 25.76 -4.13 11.11
N ASP A 262 26.26 -2.90 11.38
CA ASP A 262 27.51 -2.70 12.11
C ASP A 262 27.29 -2.90 13.61
N THR A 263 27.75 -4.06 14.11
CA THR A 263 27.70 -4.40 15.53
C THR A 263 28.95 -3.97 16.29
N SER A 264 29.99 -3.50 15.59
CA SER A 264 31.25 -3.07 16.18
C SER A 264 31.15 -1.68 16.82
N ASP A 265 30.25 -0.82 16.29
CA ASP A 265 29.99 0.50 16.84
C ASP A 265 28.50 0.69 17.21
N PRO A 266 28.17 0.56 18.52
CA PRO A 266 26.82 0.77 18.99
C PRO A 266 26.24 2.16 18.70
N ALA A 267 27.10 3.19 18.51
CA ALA A 267 26.66 4.54 18.21
C ALA A 267 26.08 4.65 16.79
N LEU A 268 26.68 3.97 15.81
CA LEU A 268 26.14 3.93 14.44
C LEU A 268 24.76 3.25 14.38
N ARG A 269 24.61 2.19 15.17
CA ARG A 269 23.31 1.50 15.27
C ARG A 269 22.24 2.38 15.92
N ALA A 270 22.59 3.11 16.98
CA ALA A 270 21.67 4.05 17.62
C ALA A 270 21.27 5.21 16.68
N LEU A 271 22.19 5.70 15.85
CA LEU A 271 21.88 6.70 14.82
C LEU A 271 20.92 6.15 13.77
N TYR A 272 21.17 4.93 13.29
CA TYR A 272 20.28 4.26 12.33
C TYR A 272 18.87 4.10 12.91
N GLN A 273 18.75 3.58 14.14
CA GLN A 273 17.48 3.42 14.80
C GLN A 273 16.73 4.75 14.96
N LYS A 274 17.43 5.81 15.40
CA LYS A 274 16.84 7.15 15.51
C LYS A 274 16.32 7.66 14.16
N GLY A 275 17.06 7.45 13.08
CA GLY A 275 16.64 7.82 11.73
C GLY A 275 15.40 7.04 11.27
N THR A 276 15.38 5.72 11.49
CA THR A 276 14.22 4.88 11.09
C THR A 276 12.96 5.18 11.91
N GLU A 277 13.09 5.49 13.20
CA GLU A 277 11.97 5.96 14.04
C GLU A 277 11.37 7.27 13.49
N LEU A 278 12.24 8.22 13.13
CA LEU A 278 11.80 9.48 12.53
C LEU A 278 11.14 9.25 11.17
N ALA A 279 11.67 8.34 10.35
CA ALA A 279 11.05 7.96 9.08
C ALA A 279 9.63 7.43 9.30
N GLY A 280 9.41 6.58 10.29
CA GLY A 280 8.08 6.11 10.69
C GLY A 280 7.12 7.25 11.08
N LEU A 281 7.62 8.23 11.84
CA LEU A 281 6.85 9.42 12.21
C LEU A 281 6.50 10.28 10.98
N THR A 282 7.41 10.42 10.02
CA THR A 282 7.13 11.14 8.77
C THR A 282 6.17 10.38 7.85
N TYR A 283 6.14 9.05 7.85
CA TYR A 283 5.06 8.25 7.24
C TYR A 283 3.71 8.51 7.90
N SER A 284 3.68 8.62 9.23
CA SER A 284 2.48 9.02 9.96
C SER A 284 1.97 10.38 9.49
N PHE A 285 2.87 11.36 9.37
CA PHE A 285 2.55 12.69 8.85
C PHE A 285 2.07 12.64 7.40
N GLN A 286 2.71 11.86 6.53
CA GLN A 286 2.27 11.63 5.15
C GLN A 286 0.82 11.11 5.10
N ASN A 287 0.49 10.10 5.92
CA ASN A 287 -0.86 9.56 5.98
C ASN A 287 -1.89 10.60 6.46
N LEU A 288 -1.51 11.45 7.43
CA LEU A 288 -2.34 12.56 7.90
C LEU A 288 -2.59 13.57 6.78
N ILE A 289 -1.55 14.01 6.08
CA ILE A 289 -1.68 14.93 4.93
C ILE A 289 -2.53 14.30 3.82
N THR A 290 -2.33 13.02 3.51
CA THR A 290 -3.14 12.29 2.53
C THR A 290 -4.62 12.37 2.88
N PHE A 291 -4.96 12.07 4.13
CA PHE A 291 -6.34 12.11 4.61
C PHE A 291 -6.94 13.52 4.50
N LEU A 292 -6.24 14.53 5.01
CA LEU A 292 -6.71 15.92 4.97
C LEU A 292 -6.82 16.44 3.53
N PHE A 293 -5.82 16.18 2.71
CA PHE A 293 -5.79 16.67 1.33
C PHE A 293 -6.84 15.98 0.44
N ALA A 294 -7.15 14.72 0.68
CA ALA A 294 -8.21 14.00 -0.05
C ALA A 294 -9.58 14.71 0.06
N MET A 295 -9.84 15.41 1.18
CA MET A 295 -11.06 16.20 1.36
C MET A 295 -11.10 17.45 0.46
N PHE A 296 -9.94 18.03 0.17
CA PHE A 296 -9.81 19.21 -0.68
C PHE A 296 -9.70 18.89 -2.17
N LEU A 297 -9.36 17.66 -2.50
CA LEU A 297 -9.07 17.23 -3.87
C LEU A 297 -10.24 17.47 -4.84
N PRO A 298 -11.51 17.17 -4.50
CA PRO A 298 -12.65 17.47 -5.38
C PRO A 298 -12.83 18.97 -5.61
N VAL A 299 -12.57 19.80 -4.58
CA VAL A 299 -12.67 21.27 -4.67
C VAL A 299 -11.61 21.80 -5.62
N LEU A 300 -10.39 21.25 -5.56
CA LEU A 300 -9.29 21.63 -6.44
C LEU A 300 -9.52 21.14 -7.88
N ALA A 301 -10.05 19.92 -8.05
CA ALA A 301 -10.31 19.34 -9.36
C ALA A 301 -11.46 20.00 -10.13
N LYS A 302 -12.40 20.66 -9.42
CA LYS A 302 -13.54 21.33 -10.07
C LYS A 302 -13.12 22.46 -11.01
N PRO A 303 -12.27 23.45 -10.60
CA PRO A 303 -11.80 24.50 -11.51
C PRO A 303 -10.64 24.08 -12.42
N LEU A 304 -9.73 23.21 -11.95
CA LEU A 304 -8.50 22.86 -12.67
C LEU A 304 -8.65 21.67 -13.59
N GLY A 305 -9.70 20.85 -13.41
CA GLY A 305 -9.88 19.57 -14.07
C GLY A 305 -9.03 18.45 -13.46
N GLN A 306 -9.50 17.21 -13.66
CA GLN A 306 -8.87 16.00 -13.07
C GLN A 306 -7.41 15.82 -13.53
N LYS A 307 -7.12 16.05 -14.81
CA LYS A 307 -5.78 15.84 -15.39
C LYS A 307 -4.74 16.79 -14.79
N PHE A 308 -5.02 18.08 -14.78
CA PHE A 308 -4.07 19.07 -14.27
C PHE A 308 -3.89 18.93 -12.75
N THR A 309 -4.97 18.64 -12.02
CA THR A 309 -4.90 18.36 -10.59
C THR A 309 -4.01 17.15 -10.31
N HIS A 310 -4.17 16.06 -11.05
CA HIS A 310 -3.34 14.86 -10.88
C HIS A 310 -1.87 15.13 -11.22
N GLN A 311 -1.61 15.82 -12.35
CA GLN A 311 -0.26 16.26 -12.73
C GLN A 311 0.40 17.08 -11.62
N LEU A 312 -0.30 18.10 -11.11
CA LEU A 312 0.22 18.98 -10.05
C LEU A 312 0.60 18.19 -8.81
N CYS A 313 -0.30 17.30 -8.35
CA CYS A 313 -0.06 16.46 -7.17
C CYS A 313 1.14 15.52 -7.37
N LEU A 314 1.26 14.86 -8.53
CA LEU A 314 2.41 14.00 -8.85
C LEU A 314 3.71 14.79 -8.92
N THR A 315 3.68 15.99 -9.48
CA THR A 315 4.85 16.88 -9.55
C THR A 315 5.30 17.31 -8.17
N VAL A 316 4.35 17.70 -7.29
CA VAL A 316 4.65 18.08 -5.90
C VAL A 316 5.28 16.90 -5.15
N GLY A 317 4.69 15.70 -5.22
CA GLY A 317 5.24 14.52 -4.58
C GLY A 317 6.61 14.13 -5.13
N GLY A 318 6.77 14.20 -6.46
CA GLY A 318 8.05 13.90 -7.12
C GLY A 318 9.16 14.88 -6.74
N LEU A 319 8.87 16.18 -6.70
CA LEU A 319 9.80 17.19 -6.20
C LEU A 319 10.15 16.97 -4.72
N GLY A 320 9.14 16.58 -3.91
CA GLY A 320 9.37 16.18 -2.53
C GLY A 320 10.39 15.06 -2.42
N LEU A 321 10.23 13.95 -3.16
CA LEU A 321 11.19 12.83 -3.14
C LEU A 321 12.57 13.23 -3.65
N ILE A 322 12.68 14.05 -4.71
CA ILE A 322 13.95 14.55 -5.21
C ILE A 322 14.65 15.45 -4.18
N SER A 323 13.88 16.24 -3.43
CA SER A 323 14.44 17.16 -2.42
C SER A 323 15.14 16.41 -1.27
N LEU A 324 14.90 15.11 -1.10
CA LEU A 324 15.62 14.26 -0.15
C LEU A 324 17.15 14.29 -0.40
N SER A 325 17.58 14.44 -1.65
CA SER A 325 19.01 14.52 -2.03
C SER A 325 19.71 15.76 -1.48
N PHE A 326 18.97 16.76 -1.02
CA PHE A 326 19.56 17.99 -0.45
C PHE A 326 19.54 17.98 1.09
N ILE A 327 19.03 16.92 1.70
CA ILE A 327 18.94 16.80 3.16
C ILE A 327 20.12 15.97 3.66
N HIS A 328 21.04 16.63 4.36
CA HIS A 328 22.21 16.00 4.94
C HIS A 328 22.28 16.27 6.44
N GLY A 329 22.52 15.21 7.20
CA GLY A 329 22.67 15.28 8.66
C GLY A 329 21.36 15.44 9.43
N ALA A 330 21.37 14.94 10.65
CA ALA A 330 20.21 14.91 11.54
C ALA A 330 19.67 16.29 11.92
N GLN A 331 20.47 17.36 11.80
CA GLN A 331 20.04 18.74 12.07
C GLN A 331 18.95 19.21 11.11
N ASN A 332 18.85 18.62 9.92
CA ASN A 332 17.90 18.98 8.87
C ASN A 332 16.63 18.11 8.90
N GLN A 333 16.42 17.34 9.95
CA GLN A 333 15.33 16.37 10.07
C GLN A 333 13.92 16.94 9.84
N ILE A 334 13.68 18.25 10.08
CA ILE A 334 12.38 18.90 9.88
C ILE A 334 11.95 18.86 8.40
N PHE A 335 12.91 18.90 7.46
CA PHE A 335 12.61 18.87 6.04
C PHE A 335 12.07 17.50 5.58
N LEU A 336 12.30 16.41 6.33
CA LEU A 336 11.71 15.11 6.04
C LEU A 336 10.18 15.14 6.12
N PHE A 337 9.61 15.98 6.98
CA PHE A 337 8.16 16.20 7.03
C PHE A 337 7.65 16.93 5.78
N VAL A 338 8.44 17.84 5.22
CA VAL A 338 8.09 18.50 3.96
C VAL A 338 8.11 17.51 2.81
N VAL A 339 9.14 16.66 2.74
CA VAL A 339 9.24 15.56 1.75
C VAL A 339 8.01 14.67 1.81
N MET A 340 7.70 14.13 3.00
CA MET A 340 6.60 13.17 3.15
C MET A 340 5.22 13.84 3.10
N GLY A 341 5.11 15.12 3.47
CA GLY A 341 3.90 15.91 3.24
C GLY A 341 3.59 16.08 1.75
N ALA A 342 4.62 16.36 0.94
CA ALA A 342 4.47 16.43 -0.53
C ALA A 342 4.06 15.07 -1.12
N VAL A 343 4.61 13.96 -0.62
CA VAL A 343 4.19 12.61 -1.00
C VAL A 343 2.74 12.37 -0.59
N GLY A 344 2.30 12.85 0.58
CA GLY A 344 0.91 12.73 1.04
C GLY A 344 -0.09 13.38 0.08
N ILE A 345 0.26 14.54 -0.50
CA ILE A 345 -0.53 15.21 -1.54
C ILE A 345 -0.62 14.34 -2.81
N ALA A 346 0.52 13.80 -3.27
CA ALA A 346 0.54 12.90 -4.43
C ALA A 346 -0.28 11.63 -4.17
N TRP A 347 -0.13 11.02 -3.00
CA TRP A 347 -0.82 9.78 -2.63
C TRP A 347 -2.33 9.95 -2.61
N ALA A 348 -2.87 11.05 -2.08
CA ALA A 348 -4.30 11.37 -2.14
C ALA A 348 -4.82 11.39 -3.58
N SER A 349 -4.05 11.98 -4.48
CA SER A 349 -4.42 12.05 -5.90
C SER A 349 -4.30 10.69 -6.63
N ILE A 350 -3.26 9.90 -6.31
CA ILE A 350 -3.03 8.57 -6.91
C ILE A 350 -4.18 7.61 -6.55
N LEU A 351 -4.70 7.69 -5.34
CA LEU A 351 -5.81 6.85 -4.88
C LEU A 351 -7.18 7.21 -5.48
N SER A 352 -7.31 8.37 -6.14
CA SER A 352 -8.62 8.87 -6.57
C SER A 352 -8.69 9.29 -8.04
N MET A 353 -7.79 10.14 -8.51
CA MET A 353 -7.90 10.76 -9.83
C MET A 353 -7.80 9.78 -11.01
N PRO A 354 -6.88 8.80 -11.04
CA PRO A 354 -6.81 7.82 -12.11
C PRO A 354 -8.10 7.01 -12.26
N TYR A 355 -8.71 6.62 -11.15
CA TYR A 355 -9.96 5.86 -11.14
C TYR A 355 -11.14 6.72 -11.59
N ALA A 356 -11.21 7.98 -11.21
CA ALA A 356 -12.21 8.92 -11.70
C ALA A 356 -12.08 9.12 -13.22
N MET A 357 -10.87 9.40 -13.70
CA MET A 357 -10.60 9.54 -15.15
C MET A 357 -10.89 8.26 -15.94
N LEU A 358 -10.69 7.09 -15.32
CA LEU A 358 -10.98 5.80 -15.93
C LEU A 358 -12.48 5.57 -16.03
N ALA A 359 -13.23 5.79 -14.95
CA ALA A 359 -14.67 5.60 -14.89
C ALA A 359 -15.40 6.41 -15.97
N ASP A 360 -14.94 7.65 -16.24
CA ASP A 360 -15.51 8.53 -17.26
C ASP A 360 -15.39 8.01 -18.71
N CYS A 361 -14.60 6.98 -18.97
CA CYS A 361 -14.35 6.48 -20.32
C CYS A 361 -14.74 5.02 -20.56
N LEU A 362 -15.26 4.35 -19.54
CA LEU A 362 -15.61 2.93 -19.62
C LEU A 362 -17.10 2.73 -19.98
N PRO A 363 -17.41 1.73 -20.83
CA PRO A 363 -18.79 1.32 -21.06
C PRO A 363 -19.37 0.67 -19.79
N GLU A 364 -20.59 1.05 -19.42
CA GLU A 364 -21.27 0.61 -18.19
C GLU A 364 -21.31 -0.92 -18.01
N ASN A 365 -21.48 -1.66 -19.10
CA ASN A 365 -21.57 -3.12 -19.08
C ASN A 365 -20.23 -3.86 -18.93
N LYS A 366 -19.08 -3.16 -18.94
CA LYS A 366 -17.72 -3.74 -18.85
C LYS A 366 -16.83 -3.10 -17.79
N ILE A 367 -17.38 -2.27 -16.93
CA ILE A 367 -16.61 -1.54 -15.90
C ILE A 367 -15.75 -2.51 -15.07
N GLY A 368 -16.30 -3.62 -14.60
CA GLY A 368 -15.58 -4.58 -13.76
C GLY A 368 -14.37 -5.21 -14.45
N VAL A 369 -14.52 -5.62 -15.73
CA VAL A 369 -13.41 -6.21 -16.49
C VAL A 369 -12.28 -5.20 -16.70
N TYR A 370 -12.63 -3.98 -17.09
CA TYR A 370 -11.63 -2.92 -17.34
C TYR A 370 -10.96 -2.43 -16.04
N MET A 371 -11.67 -2.38 -14.90
CA MET A 371 -11.08 -2.09 -13.61
C MET A 371 -10.06 -3.18 -13.18
N GLY A 372 -10.38 -4.46 -13.44
CA GLY A 372 -9.45 -5.55 -13.21
C GLY A 372 -8.21 -5.46 -14.10
N ILE A 373 -8.36 -5.14 -15.38
CA ILE A 373 -7.25 -4.91 -16.31
C ILE A 373 -6.43 -3.69 -15.87
N PHE A 374 -7.06 -2.64 -15.35
CA PHE A 374 -6.37 -1.45 -14.87
C PHE A 374 -5.48 -1.75 -13.66
N ASN A 375 -5.93 -2.63 -12.76
CA ASN A 375 -5.12 -3.08 -11.63
C ASN A 375 -3.85 -3.82 -12.09
N PHE A 376 -3.89 -4.49 -13.24
CA PHE A 376 -2.70 -5.11 -13.82
C PHE A 376 -1.60 -4.10 -14.15
N PHE A 377 -1.97 -2.88 -14.57
CA PHE A 377 -1.01 -1.79 -14.82
C PHE A 377 -0.48 -1.13 -13.55
N ILE A 378 -0.97 -1.53 -12.39
CA ILE A 378 -0.42 -1.21 -11.07
C ILE A 378 0.57 -2.28 -10.68
N VAL A 379 0.12 -3.52 -10.63
CA VAL A 379 0.87 -4.66 -10.08
C VAL A 379 2.06 -5.07 -10.94
N LEU A 380 1.90 -5.08 -12.27
CA LEU A 380 2.99 -5.49 -13.16
C LEU A 380 4.25 -4.62 -13.04
N PRO A 381 4.17 -3.27 -13.07
CA PRO A 381 5.34 -2.44 -12.86
C PRO A 381 5.96 -2.56 -11.46
N GLU A 382 5.16 -2.85 -10.43
CA GLU A 382 5.69 -3.14 -9.10
C GLU A 382 6.52 -4.42 -9.07
N ILE A 383 6.03 -5.48 -9.73
CA ILE A 383 6.78 -6.74 -9.89
C ILE A 383 8.08 -6.50 -10.67
N ILE A 384 8.01 -5.73 -11.75
CA ILE A 384 9.21 -5.39 -12.56
C ILE A 384 10.22 -4.62 -11.70
N ALA A 385 9.77 -3.62 -10.92
CA ALA A 385 10.63 -2.88 -10.01
C ALA A 385 11.27 -3.81 -8.96
N ALA A 386 10.49 -4.68 -8.33
CA ALA A 386 10.96 -5.62 -7.33
C ALA A 386 12.02 -6.60 -7.89
N LEU A 387 11.85 -7.07 -9.12
CA LEU A 387 12.76 -8.03 -9.75
C LEU A 387 14.03 -7.39 -10.33
N SER A 388 13.96 -6.11 -10.77
CA SER A 388 15.04 -5.48 -11.53
C SER A 388 15.84 -4.45 -10.73
N PHE A 389 15.24 -3.76 -9.77
CA PHE A 389 15.85 -2.58 -9.18
C PHE A 389 17.02 -2.91 -8.25
N GLY A 390 17.08 -4.12 -7.67
CA GLY A 390 18.24 -4.58 -6.92
C GLY A 390 19.50 -4.58 -7.78
N TRP A 391 19.40 -5.09 -9.01
CA TRP A 391 20.51 -5.04 -9.96
C TRP A 391 20.92 -3.60 -10.33
N VAL A 392 19.94 -2.69 -10.45
CA VAL A 392 20.22 -1.26 -10.69
C VAL A 392 20.97 -0.63 -9.50
N MET A 393 20.58 -0.98 -8.26
CA MET A 393 21.24 -0.52 -7.04
C MET A 393 22.72 -0.92 -7.01
N ASP A 394 23.01 -2.19 -7.29
CA ASP A 394 24.36 -2.73 -7.19
C ASP A 394 25.29 -2.28 -8.31
N ASN A 395 24.75 -2.05 -9.53
CA ASN A 395 25.58 -1.79 -10.71
C ASN A 395 25.64 -0.32 -11.16
N PHE A 396 24.63 0.51 -10.78
CA PHE A 396 24.54 1.89 -11.27
C PHE A 396 24.43 2.95 -10.17
N LEU A 397 23.99 2.57 -8.98
CA LEU A 397 23.69 3.54 -7.92
C LEU A 397 24.66 3.43 -6.72
N ASP A 398 25.66 2.55 -6.77
CA ASP A 398 26.60 2.32 -5.67
C ASP A 398 25.88 2.14 -4.32
N ASN A 399 24.73 1.49 -4.35
CA ASN A 399 23.84 1.30 -3.20
C ASN A 399 23.35 2.61 -2.53
N ASN A 400 23.33 3.73 -3.26
CA ASN A 400 22.84 5.02 -2.77
C ASN A 400 21.30 5.04 -2.73
N ARG A 401 20.74 4.88 -1.54
CA ARG A 401 19.29 4.81 -1.28
C ARG A 401 18.59 6.13 -1.56
N VAL A 402 19.23 7.26 -1.23
CA VAL A 402 18.69 8.60 -1.49
C VAL A 402 18.51 8.83 -2.98
N LEU A 403 19.49 8.41 -3.79
CA LEU A 403 19.41 8.51 -5.24
C LEU A 403 18.27 7.62 -5.79
N ALA A 404 18.08 6.42 -5.26
CA ALA A 404 16.98 5.54 -5.62
C ALA A 404 15.62 6.19 -5.35
N VAL A 405 15.43 6.80 -4.18
CA VAL A 405 14.20 7.54 -3.84
C VAL A 405 14.00 8.73 -4.78
N SER A 406 15.08 9.44 -5.12
CA SER A 406 15.05 10.60 -6.04
C SER A 406 14.66 10.18 -7.46
N ILE A 407 15.12 9.01 -7.94
CA ILE A 407 14.68 8.42 -9.22
C ILE A 407 13.18 8.15 -9.16
N GLY A 408 12.68 7.63 -8.04
CA GLY A 408 11.23 7.48 -7.80
C GLY A 408 10.48 8.80 -7.96
N GLY A 409 11.03 9.89 -7.42
CA GLY A 409 10.51 11.25 -7.61
C GLY A 409 10.48 11.69 -9.09
N GLY A 410 11.55 11.38 -9.82
CA GLY A 410 11.62 11.63 -11.27
C GLY A 410 10.55 10.88 -12.06
N LEU A 411 10.29 9.62 -11.72
CA LEU A 411 9.21 8.82 -12.31
C LEU A 411 7.83 9.42 -12.05
N LEU A 412 7.57 9.94 -10.84
CA LEU A 412 6.32 10.63 -10.51
C LEU A 412 6.13 11.89 -11.35
N ILE A 413 7.17 12.71 -11.53
CA ILE A 413 7.11 13.91 -12.36
C ILE A 413 6.84 13.52 -13.83
N LEU A 414 7.52 12.51 -14.33
CA LEU A 414 7.32 12.02 -15.69
C LEU A 414 5.89 11.50 -15.89
N ALA A 415 5.35 10.76 -14.93
CA ALA A 415 3.95 10.34 -14.91
C ALA A 415 2.99 11.54 -14.92
N GLY A 416 3.31 12.59 -14.16
CA GLY A 416 2.57 13.86 -14.15
C GLY A 416 2.55 14.51 -15.53
N ILE A 417 3.69 14.62 -16.18
CA ILE A 417 3.79 15.17 -17.57
C ILE A 417 2.95 14.35 -18.54
N LEU A 418 3.01 13.02 -18.47
CA LEU A 418 2.22 12.14 -19.34
C LEU A 418 0.73 12.23 -19.07
N THR A 419 0.31 12.57 -17.86
CA THR A 419 -1.10 12.80 -17.52
C THR A 419 -1.74 13.88 -18.40
N MET A 420 -0.99 14.92 -18.78
CA MET A 420 -1.50 15.98 -19.65
C MET A 420 -1.78 15.51 -21.09
N ARG A 421 -1.16 14.40 -21.51
CA ARG A 421 -1.39 13.80 -22.85
C ARG A 421 -2.66 12.93 -22.91
N ILE A 422 -3.33 12.70 -21.77
CA ILE A 422 -4.58 11.93 -21.73
C ILE A 422 -5.64 12.68 -22.53
N SER A 423 -6.27 11.99 -23.49
CA SER A 423 -7.33 12.57 -24.31
C SER A 423 -8.54 12.95 -23.47
N GLU A 424 -9.15 14.09 -23.80
CA GLU A 424 -10.42 14.50 -23.17
C GLU A 424 -11.56 13.61 -23.68
N THR A 425 -12.51 13.32 -22.79
CA THR A 425 -13.81 12.81 -23.22
C THR A 425 -14.47 13.90 -24.03
N LYS A 426 -14.72 13.67 -25.31
CA LYS A 426 -15.67 14.51 -26.04
C LYS A 426 -17.00 14.33 -25.32
N ASN A 427 -17.47 15.39 -24.64
CA ASN A 427 -18.88 15.47 -24.27
C ASN A 427 -19.68 15.37 -25.58
N SER A 428 -20.24 14.18 -25.82
CA SER A 428 -21.23 13.96 -26.87
C SER A 428 -22.59 14.30 -26.33
#